data_d5b0ff93f78f5659674abed32655844b
#
_entry.id   d5b0ff93f78f5659674abed32655844b
#
_cell.length_a   1.000
_cell.length_b   1.000
_cell.length_c   1.000
_cell.angle_alpha   90.00
_cell.angle_beta   90.00
_cell.angle_gamma   90.00
#
_symmetry.space_group_name_H-M   'P 1'
#
loop_
_entity.id
_entity.type
_entity.pdbx_description
1 polymer ?
#
loop_
_entity_poly.entity_id
_entity_poly.type
_entity_poly.pdbx_seq_one_letter_code
_entity_poly.pdbx_strand_id
1 'polypeptide(L)'
;IGGVQQDQSGNTIYVDGQPLNYTYEIRSTDNPGCYPMEGYRLVKYEIKDGDWGTSYDDVPFFRYADVLMMKAECLLRLGGYNGETEQDAASLVTQVRQRAFKGNPDKATRTVTQLKGGSVYSYGHRENIAQQDEADNWVTTTEGGSDIELGGLLDDLGWEFLAEHHRRQDLIRFRLTSGQNVYNGKSWFCKDAKTDPTDKHCDIFPIPKSIMDGNINLVQNPGY
;
A
#
# COMPACT_ATOMS: atom_id res chain seq x y z
N ILE A 1 14.42 0.17 5.92
CA ILE A 1 15.69 0.49 6.58
C ILE A 1 15.92 1.98 6.48
N GLY A 2 16.29 2.63 7.60
CA GLY A 2 16.64 4.04 7.69
C GLY A 2 17.86 4.25 8.59
N GLY A 3 18.43 5.45 8.56
CA GLY A 3 19.61 5.81 9.34
C GLY A 3 20.93 5.44 8.68
N VAL A 4 22.05 5.62 9.42
CA VAL A 4 23.40 5.29 8.94
C VAL A 4 23.55 3.78 8.80
N GLN A 5 23.99 3.35 7.62
CA GLN A 5 24.17 1.95 7.31
C GLN A 5 25.58 1.47 7.69
N GLN A 6 25.65 0.22 8.15
CA GLN A 6 26.88 -0.45 8.56
C GLN A 6 27.04 -1.78 7.80
N ASP A 7 28.29 -2.18 7.61
CA ASP A 7 28.61 -3.52 7.10
C ASP A 7 28.41 -4.59 8.19
N GLN A 8 28.64 -5.85 7.84
CA GLN A 8 28.53 -6.98 8.77
C GLN A 8 29.50 -6.90 9.95
N SER A 9 30.58 -6.12 9.82
CA SER A 9 31.57 -5.90 10.88
C SER A 9 31.27 -4.66 11.75
N GLY A 10 30.15 -3.96 11.47
CA GLY A 10 29.76 -2.76 12.19
C GLY A 10 30.43 -1.46 11.72
N ASN A 11 31.18 -1.50 10.61
CA ASN A 11 31.79 -0.29 10.06
C ASN A 11 30.77 0.50 9.25
N THR A 12 30.82 1.83 9.34
CA THR A 12 29.98 2.70 8.51
C THR A 12 30.30 2.53 7.03
N ILE A 13 29.24 2.33 6.24
CA ILE A 13 29.35 2.30 4.78
C ILE A 13 29.39 3.74 4.25
N TYR A 14 30.28 4.03 3.31
CA TYR A 14 30.42 5.33 2.67
C TYR A 14 30.08 5.24 1.17
N VAL A 15 29.39 6.27 0.68
CA VAL A 15 29.10 6.48 -0.73
C VAL A 15 29.55 7.90 -1.09
N ASP A 16 30.40 8.04 -2.07
CA ASP A 16 31.00 9.32 -2.50
C ASP A 16 31.61 10.15 -1.35
N GLY A 17 32.24 9.45 -0.40
CA GLY A 17 32.90 10.07 0.74
C GLY A 17 31.95 10.51 1.87
N GLN A 18 30.66 10.26 1.74
CA GLN A 18 29.67 10.54 2.78
C GLN A 18 29.14 9.24 3.39
N PRO A 19 28.84 9.20 4.72
CA PRO A 19 28.16 8.04 5.31
C PRO A 19 26.86 7.73 4.58
N LEU A 20 26.66 6.47 4.21
CA LEU A 20 25.37 6.03 3.66
C LEU A 20 24.31 6.12 4.75
N ASN A 21 23.46 7.14 4.68
CA ASN A 21 22.44 7.44 5.66
C ASN A 21 21.08 7.60 4.99
N TYR A 22 20.21 6.60 5.11
CA TYR A 22 18.86 6.68 4.58
C TYR A 22 17.97 7.55 5.45
N THR A 23 17.66 8.75 4.94
CA THR A 23 16.85 9.74 5.65
C THR A 23 15.36 9.55 5.41
N TYR A 24 14.55 10.04 6.35
CA TYR A 24 13.09 10.05 6.21
C TYR A 24 12.63 10.94 5.04
N GLU A 25 13.28 12.08 4.85
CA GLU A 25 12.89 13.06 3.85
C GLU A 25 13.48 12.76 2.49
N ILE A 26 12.66 12.86 1.46
CA ILE A 26 13.06 12.94 0.05
C ILE A 26 13.06 14.42 -0.27
N ARG A 27 14.23 15.03 -0.48
CA ARG A 27 14.36 16.48 -0.60
C ARG A 27 13.94 17.01 -1.95
N SER A 28 14.36 16.38 -3.01
CA SER A 28 14.04 16.80 -4.36
C SER A 28 14.49 15.78 -5.39
N THR A 29 13.62 15.50 -6.35
CA THR A 29 13.96 14.73 -7.53
C THR A 29 14.92 15.49 -8.47
N ASP A 30 15.09 16.79 -8.28
CA ASP A 30 15.90 17.66 -9.12
C ASP A 30 17.35 17.78 -8.64
N ASN A 31 17.68 17.22 -7.48
CA ASN A 31 19.02 17.23 -6.95
C ASN A 31 19.69 15.85 -7.06
N PRO A 32 20.48 15.61 -8.11
CA PRO A 32 21.12 14.31 -8.32
C PRO A 32 22.11 13.91 -7.20
N GLY A 33 22.59 14.86 -6.38
CA GLY A 33 23.43 14.58 -5.22
C GLY A 33 22.71 13.94 -4.03
N CYS A 34 21.39 13.94 -4.03
CA CYS A 34 20.58 13.33 -2.97
C CYS A 34 20.26 11.85 -3.20
N TYR A 35 20.45 11.39 -4.40
CA TYR A 35 19.89 10.15 -4.95
C TYR A 35 20.16 8.86 -4.16
N PRO A 36 21.35 8.56 -3.68
CA PRO A 36 21.59 7.28 -2.98
C PRO A 36 21.09 7.25 -1.54
N MET A 37 20.79 8.40 -0.93
CA MET A 37 20.61 8.49 0.52
C MET A 37 19.20 8.90 0.94
N GLU A 38 18.35 9.31 0.02
CA GLU A 38 17.01 9.79 0.36
C GLU A 38 15.97 8.67 0.39
N GLY A 39 15.06 8.79 1.34
CA GLY A 39 13.99 7.85 1.58
C GLY A 39 14.46 6.58 2.30
N TYR A 40 13.55 5.99 3.06
CA TYR A 40 13.79 4.69 3.66
C TYR A 40 13.78 3.58 2.62
N ARG A 41 14.62 2.58 2.80
CA ARG A 41 14.67 1.42 1.90
C ARG A 41 13.70 0.35 2.37
N LEU A 42 12.90 -0.13 1.42
CA LEU A 42 12.05 -1.29 1.65
C LEU A 42 12.91 -2.55 1.61
N VAL A 43 12.92 -3.29 2.72
CA VAL A 43 13.58 -4.60 2.83
C VAL A 43 12.55 -5.56 3.42
N LYS A 44 11.68 -6.07 2.57
CA LYS A 44 10.67 -7.05 2.96
C LYS A 44 11.17 -8.49 2.79
N TYR A 45 11.91 -8.72 1.74
CA TYR A 45 12.55 -9.99 1.43
C TYR A 45 14.05 -9.83 1.59
N GLU A 46 14.70 -10.83 2.16
CA GLU A 46 16.15 -10.87 2.27
C GLU A 46 16.74 -11.16 0.89
N ILE A 47 17.70 -10.36 0.48
CA ILE A 47 18.53 -10.64 -0.71
C ILE A 47 19.78 -11.34 -0.21
N LYS A 48 19.93 -12.60 -0.60
CA LYS A 48 21.10 -13.37 -0.25
C LYS A 48 22.35 -12.78 -0.91
N ASP A 49 23.45 -12.73 -0.18
CA ASP A 49 24.71 -12.21 -0.72
C ASP A 49 25.14 -13.03 -1.95
N GLY A 50 25.44 -12.32 -3.03
CA GLY A 50 25.75 -12.91 -4.33
C GLY A 50 24.58 -13.05 -5.32
N ASP A 51 23.34 -12.85 -4.89
CA ASP A 51 22.15 -12.95 -5.75
C ASP A 51 21.80 -11.60 -6.40
N TRP A 52 22.72 -11.06 -7.17
CA TRP A 52 22.56 -9.73 -7.79
C TRP A 52 21.67 -9.71 -9.04
N GLY A 53 21.32 -10.82 -9.62
CA GLY A 53 20.58 -10.88 -10.88
C GLY A 53 19.33 -11.74 -10.85
N THR A 54 19.27 -12.73 -9.97
CA THR A 54 18.12 -13.66 -9.88
C THR A 54 17.92 -14.00 -8.42
N SER A 55 16.83 -13.54 -7.84
CA SER A 55 16.46 -13.95 -6.48
C SER A 55 15.93 -15.39 -6.49
N TYR A 56 16.35 -16.17 -5.50
CA TYR A 56 15.80 -17.51 -5.24
C TYR A 56 14.66 -17.48 -4.24
N ASP A 57 14.24 -16.28 -3.81
CA ASP A 57 13.14 -16.12 -2.87
C ASP A 57 11.82 -16.48 -3.54
N ASP A 58 11.02 -17.28 -2.86
CA ASP A 58 9.65 -17.53 -3.26
C ASP A 58 8.80 -16.28 -3.08
N VAL A 59 7.97 -15.97 -4.07
CA VAL A 59 6.95 -14.93 -3.96
C VAL A 59 5.69 -15.58 -3.41
N PRO A 60 5.30 -15.31 -2.15
CA PRO A 60 4.09 -15.90 -1.59
C PRO A 60 2.86 -15.36 -2.31
N PHE A 61 2.01 -16.23 -2.79
CA PHE A 61 0.71 -15.84 -3.34
C PHE A 61 -0.30 -15.56 -2.23
N PHE A 62 -0.33 -16.41 -1.21
CA PHE A 62 -1.02 -16.21 0.05
C PHE A 62 -0.17 -16.68 1.22
N ARG A 63 -0.30 -16.03 2.35
CA ARG A 63 0.33 -16.41 3.60
C ARG A 63 -0.68 -16.38 4.76
N TYR A 64 -0.33 -16.90 5.91
CA TYR A 64 -1.28 -17.03 7.01
C TYR A 64 -1.87 -15.69 7.47
N ALA A 65 -1.11 -14.59 7.37
CA ALA A 65 -1.63 -13.26 7.66
C ALA A 65 -2.80 -12.89 6.74
N ASP A 66 -2.79 -13.31 5.46
CA ASP A 66 -3.92 -13.07 4.55
C ASP A 66 -5.19 -13.72 5.07
N VAL A 67 -5.09 -14.97 5.53
CA VAL A 67 -6.24 -15.71 6.07
C VAL A 67 -6.82 -15.00 7.30
N LEU A 68 -5.95 -14.54 8.21
CA LEU A 68 -6.37 -13.82 9.40
C LEU A 68 -7.03 -12.48 9.05
N MET A 69 -6.45 -11.72 8.13
CA MET A 69 -6.97 -10.42 7.70
C MET A 69 -8.27 -10.56 6.91
N MET A 70 -8.39 -11.56 6.02
CA MET A 70 -9.64 -11.87 5.32
C MET A 70 -10.75 -12.26 6.30
N LYS A 71 -10.44 -13.08 7.30
CA LYS A 71 -11.41 -13.44 8.34
C LYS A 71 -11.86 -12.21 9.13
N ALA A 72 -10.92 -11.35 9.53
CA ALA A 72 -11.22 -10.10 10.23
C ALA A 72 -12.14 -9.20 9.39
N GLU A 73 -11.84 -9.05 8.09
CA GLU A 73 -12.68 -8.27 7.18
C GLU A 73 -14.10 -8.83 7.08
N CYS A 74 -14.24 -10.15 6.94
CA CYS A 74 -15.55 -10.79 6.89
C CYS A 74 -16.35 -10.52 8.17
N LEU A 75 -15.76 -10.66 9.35
CA LEU A 75 -16.43 -10.40 10.62
C LEU A 75 -16.85 -8.94 10.74
N LEU A 76 -16.02 -7.98 10.34
CA LEU A 76 -16.38 -6.56 10.39
C LEU A 76 -17.50 -6.20 9.41
N ARG A 77 -17.51 -6.80 8.21
CA ARG A 77 -18.56 -6.54 7.20
C ARG A 77 -19.90 -7.16 7.57
N LEU A 78 -19.88 -8.31 8.24
CA LEU A 78 -21.10 -9.03 8.64
C LEU A 78 -21.63 -8.62 10.02
N GLY A 79 -20.83 -7.87 10.81
CA GLY A 79 -21.19 -7.56 12.20
C GLY A 79 -21.03 -8.77 13.14
N GLY A 80 -20.18 -9.71 12.76
CA GLY A 80 -19.99 -11.00 13.40
C GLY A 80 -20.61 -12.16 12.61
N TYR A 81 -20.15 -13.38 12.87
CA TYR A 81 -20.63 -14.58 12.22
C TYR A 81 -20.32 -15.84 13.04
N ASN A 82 -21.25 -16.78 13.12
CA ASN A 82 -21.08 -18.08 13.80
C ASN A 82 -20.58 -17.99 15.27
N GLY A 83 -21.04 -17.00 16.03
CA GLY A 83 -20.64 -16.76 17.42
C GLY A 83 -19.35 -15.97 17.57
N GLU A 84 -18.64 -15.67 16.48
CA GLU A 84 -17.51 -14.72 16.47
C GLU A 84 -18.04 -13.30 16.22
N THR A 85 -17.39 -12.34 16.84
CA THR A 85 -17.81 -10.93 16.90
C THR A 85 -16.85 -10.02 16.15
N GLU A 86 -17.22 -8.75 15.99
CA GLU A 86 -16.30 -7.71 15.49
C GLU A 86 -15.08 -7.53 16.43
N GLN A 87 -15.23 -7.85 17.73
CA GLN A 87 -14.09 -7.79 18.66
C GLN A 87 -13.07 -8.89 18.36
N ASP A 88 -13.53 -10.06 17.90
CA ASP A 88 -12.62 -11.12 17.44
C ASP A 88 -11.87 -10.67 16.18
N ALA A 89 -12.52 -9.94 15.28
CA ALA A 89 -11.84 -9.32 14.15
C ALA A 89 -10.71 -8.37 14.58
N ALA A 90 -10.98 -7.50 15.55
CA ALA A 90 -9.96 -6.59 16.09
C ALA A 90 -8.80 -7.36 16.75
N SER A 91 -9.09 -8.48 17.39
CA SER A 91 -8.08 -9.38 17.99
C SER A 91 -7.20 -10.02 16.91
N LEU A 92 -7.78 -10.47 15.79
CA LEU A 92 -7.04 -11.05 14.66
C LEU A 92 -6.08 -10.02 14.04
N VAL A 93 -6.54 -8.80 13.80
CA VAL A 93 -5.69 -7.72 13.28
C VAL A 93 -4.57 -7.39 14.27
N THR A 94 -4.89 -7.29 15.57
CA THR A 94 -3.90 -7.09 16.63
C THR A 94 -2.84 -8.19 16.61
N GLN A 95 -3.23 -9.45 16.47
CA GLN A 95 -2.33 -10.59 16.38
C GLN A 95 -1.34 -10.45 15.22
N VAL A 96 -1.82 -10.10 14.04
CA VAL A 96 -0.95 -9.86 12.86
C VAL A 96 0.06 -8.73 13.16
N ARG A 97 -0.39 -7.64 13.75
CA ARG A 97 0.45 -6.46 14.07
C ARG A 97 1.50 -6.74 15.14
N GLN A 98 1.22 -7.61 16.11
CA GLN A 98 2.14 -7.91 17.22
C GLN A 98 3.55 -8.31 16.76
N ARG A 99 3.66 -8.95 15.61
CA ARG A 99 4.96 -9.30 15.03
C ARG A 99 5.84 -8.07 14.76
N ALA A 100 5.25 -6.99 14.27
CA ALA A 100 5.97 -5.76 13.93
C ALA A 100 6.23 -4.86 15.14
N PHE A 101 5.44 -5.01 16.22
CA PHE A 101 5.50 -4.15 17.40
C PHE A 101 6.04 -4.86 18.65
N LYS A 102 6.95 -5.82 18.50
CA LYS A 102 7.53 -6.60 19.63
C LYS A 102 8.09 -5.73 20.75
N GLY A 103 8.69 -4.58 20.42
CA GLY A 103 9.24 -3.62 21.37
C GLY A 103 8.22 -2.63 21.95
N ASN A 104 6.99 -2.61 21.44
CA ASN A 104 5.94 -1.70 21.87
C ASN A 104 4.56 -2.31 21.59
N PRO A 105 4.13 -3.31 22.38
CA PRO A 105 2.92 -4.08 22.11
C PRO A 105 1.64 -3.25 22.11
N ASP A 106 1.59 -2.15 22.84
CA ASP A 106 0.41 -1.27 22.87
C ASP A 106 0.11 -0.67 21.47
N LYS A 107 1.13 -0.43 20.67
CA LYS A 107 0.97 0.04 19.28
C LYS A 107 0.41 -1.03 18.34
N ALA A 108 0.48 -2.30 18.71
CA ALA A 108 -0.11 -3.38 17.93
C ALA A 108 -1.64 -3.41 18.06
N THR A 109 -2.16 -3.00 19.21
CA THR A 109 -3.57 -3.13 19.55
C THR A 109 -4.46 -2.34 18.61
N ARG A 110 -5.49 -3.00 18.09
CA ARG A 110 -6.58 -2.40 17.31
C ARG A 110 -7.91 -2.62 17.98
N THR A 111 -8.76 -1.62 17.87
CA THR A 111 -10.15 -1.68 18.31
C THR A 111 -11.11 -1.73 17.12
N VAL A 112 -12.30 -2.23 17.32
CA VAL A 112 -13.36 -2.23 16.28
C VAL A 112 -13.60 -0.80 15.74
N THR A 113 -13.65 0.19 16.62
CA THR A 113 -13.84 1.59 16.23
C THR A 113 -12.73 2.09 15.31
N GLN A 114 -11.47 1.73 15.58
CA GLN A 114 -10.36 2.11 14.74
C GLN A 114 -10.43 1.43 13.37
N LEU A 115 -10.76 0.15 13.33
CA LEU A 115 -10.84 -0.61 12.07
C LEU A 115 -12.01 -0.17 11.19
N LYS A 116 -13.14 0.18 11.80
CA LYS A 116 -14.35 0.68 11.11
C LYS A 116 -14.28 2.17 10.80
N GLY A 117 -13.36 2.89 11.40
CA GLY A 117 -13.12 4.30 11.12
C GLY A 117 -12.56 4.53 9.71
N GLY A 118 -12.42 5.81 9.35
CA GLY A 118 -11.76 6.19 8.11
C GLY A 118 -10.27 5.88 8.10
N SER A 119 -9.66 5.98 6.93
CA SER A 119 -8.22 5.86 6.75
C SER A 119 -7.48 7.06 7.36
N VAL A 120 -6.30 6.79 7.95
CA VAL A 120 -5.43 7.86 8.47
C VAL A 120 -4.57 8.51 7.39
N TYR A 121 -4.55 7.96 6.17
CA TYR A 121 -3.80 8.54 5.08
C TYR A 121 -4.43 9.83 4.55
N SER A 122 -3.58 10.77 4.19
CA SER A 122 -3.96 11.96 3.45
C SER A 122 -3.97 11.66 1.96
N TYR A 123 -5.06 11.07 1.47
CA TYR A 123 -5.24 10.84 0.05
C TYR A 123 -5.22 12.18 -0.70
N GLY A 124 -4.63 12.18 -1.89
CA GLY A 124 -4.47 13.38 -2.68
C GLY A 124 -3.35 14.31 -2.22
N HIS A 125 -2.71 14.01 -1.09
CA HIS A 125 -1.59 14.81 -0.63
C HIS A 125 -0.37 14.58 -1.52
N ARG A 126 0.07 15.63 -2.20
CA ARG A 126 1.21 15.63 -3.10
C ARG A 126 2.12 16.78 -2.70
N GLU A 127 3.21 16.49 -2.00
CA GLU A 127 4.25 17.45 -1.69
C GLU A 127 5.37 17.36 -2.72
N ASN A 128 5.67 18.48 -3.37
CA ASN A 128 6.89 18.69 -4.16
C ASN A 128 7.28 17.57 -5.13
N ILE A 129 6.35 16.71 -5.51
CA ILE A 129 6.64 15.61 -6.38
C ILE A 129 5.68 15.63 -7.55
N ALA A 130 6.16 16.06 -8.69
CA ALA A 130 5.75 15.51 -9.93
C ALA A 130 4.48 16.00 -10.60
N GLN A 131 3.71 16.92 -10.10
CA GLN A 131 2.72 17.57 -10.97
C GLN A 131 2.69 19.07 -10.74
N GLN A 132 3.23 19.78 -11.70
CA GLN A 132 2.98 21.18 -11.91
C GLN A 132 1.65 21.29 -12.67
N ASP A 133 0.85 22.32 -12.35
CA ASP A 133 -0.27 22.70 -13.18
C ASP A 133 0.23 23.36 -14.48
N GLU A 134 -0.69 23.74 -15.38
CA GLU A 134 -0.35 24.38 -16.64
C GLU A 134 0.40 25.72 -16.47
N ALA A 135 0.46 26.27 -15.26
CA ALA A 135 1.15 27.51 -14.89
C ALA A 135 2.44 27.24 -14.10
N ASP A 136 2.97 26.02 -14.12
CA ASP A 136 4.17 25.57 -13.40
C ASP A 136 4.08 25.69 -11.86
N ASN A 137 2.89 25.78 -11.29
CA ASN A 137 2.73 25.73 -9.83
C ASN A 137 2.60 24.29 -9.33
N TRP A 138 3.19 24.05 -8.16
CA TRP A 138 3.03 22.75 -7.49
C TRP A 138 1.59 22.59 -7.00
N VAL A 139 0.93 21.54 -7.47
CA VAL A 139 -0.43 21.21 -7.03
C VAL A 139 -0.35 20.39 -5.76
N THR A 140 -0.83 20.96 -4.65
CA THR A 140 -1.03 20.26 -3.40
C THR A 140 -2.52 20.06 -3.19
N THR A 141 -3.01 18.84 -3.26
CA THR A 141 -4.38 18.50 -2.92
C THR A 141 -4.40 17.53 -1.74
N THR A 142 -5.32 17.73 -0.81
CA THR A 142 -5.54 16.81 0.30
C THR A 142 -7.01 16.46 0.34
N GLU A 143 -7.31 15.21 0.04
CA GLU A 143 -8.68 14.69 0.05
C GLU A 143 -9.02 14.02 1.38
N GLY A 144 -7.97 13.56 2.10
CA GLY A 144 -8.12 12.77 3.31
C GLY A 144 -8.71 11.38 3.04
N GLY A 145 -8.90 10.61 4.10
CA GLY A 145 -9.43 9.25 4.03
C GLY A 145 -10.59 8.98 5.00
N SER A 146 -11.15 10.04 5.62
CA SER A 146 -12.17 9.89 6.67
C SER A 146 -13.49 9.29 6.18
N ASP A 147 -13.77 9.37 4.89
CA ASP A 147 -14.95 8.86 4.22
C ASP A 147 -14.78 7.44 3.65
N ILE A 148 -13.68 6.77 3.93
CA ILE A 148 -13.45 5.38 3.51
C ILE A 148 -14.05 4.44 4.55
N GLU A 149 -15.00 3.61 4.12
CA GLU A 149 -15.58 2.56 4.95
C GLU A 149 -14.54 1.49 5.29
N LEU A 150 -14.43 1.11 6.54
CA LEU A 150 -13.37 0.23 7.05
C LEU A 150 -11.96 0.76 6.71
N GLY A 151 -11.80 2.09 6.68
CA GLY A 151 -10.54 2.73 6.30
C GLY A 151 -9.36 2.32 7.18
N GLY A 152 -9.58 2.16 8.49
CA GLY A 152 -8.55 1.67 9.39
C GLY A 152 -8.09 0.25 9.09
N LEU A 153 -9.00 -0.64 8.65
CA LEU A 153 -8.63 -1.97 8.17
C LEU A 153 -7.86 -1.89 6.84
N LEU A 154 -8.29 -1.03 5.93
CA LEU A 154 -7.58 -0.79 4.65
C LEU A 154 -6.15 -0.30 4.88
N ASP A 155 -5.92 0.48 5.92
CA ASP A 155 -4.58 0.93 6.31
C ASP A 155 -3.74 -0.24 6.82
N ASP A 156 -4.30 -1.07 7.71
CA ASP A 156 -3.60 -2.24 8.24
C ASP A 156 -3.26 -3.27 7.14
N LEU A 157 -4.13 -3.47 6.15
CA LEU A 157 -3.84 -4.26 4.95
C LEU A 157 -2.67 -3.66 4.16
N GLY A 158 -2.67 -2.33 3.97
CA GLY A 158 -1.60 -1.64 3.26
C GLY A 158 -0.24 -1.76 3.96
N TRP A 159 -0.20 -1.69 5.28
CA TRP A 159 1.03 -1.85 6.05
C TRP A 159 1.54 -3.28 6.08
N GLU A 160 0.64 -4.25 6.27
CA GLU A 160 1.03 -5.66 6.36
C GLU A 160 1.48 -6.21 5.00
N PHE A 161 0.78 -5.87 3.92
CA PHE A 161 1.02 -6.40 2.58
C PHE A 161 1.79 -5.45 1.66
N LEU A 162 2.52 -4.49 2.21
CA LEU A 162 3.38 -3.60 1.44
C LEU A 162 4.34 -4.42 0.56
N ALA A 163 4.40 -4.11 -0.74
CA ALA A 163 5.17 -4.83 -1.76
C ALA A 163 4.79 -6.31 -2.00
N GLU A 164 3.57 -6.71 -1.62
CA GLU A 164 3.02 -8.04 -1.89
C GLU A 164 1.88 -8.02 -2.92
N HIS A 165 1.76 -6.98 -3.71
CA HIS A 165 0.81 -6.82 -4.83
C HIS A 165 -0.69 -6.75 -4.44
N HIS A 166 -1.02 -6.59 -3.16
CA HIS A 166 -2.41 -6.55 -2.67
C HIS A 166 -3.09 -5.19 -2.85
N ARG A 167 -2.34 -4.08 -2.76
CA ARG A 167 -2.90 -2.73 -2.60
C ARG A 167 -3.92 -2.35 -3.66
N ARG A 168 -3.67 -2.65 -4.94
CA ARG A 168 -4.60 -2.27 -6.02
C ARG A 168 -5.95 -2.93 -5.85
N GLN A 169 -5.99 -4.24 -5.59
CA GLN A 169 -7.24 -4.96 -5.39
C GLN A 169 -7.99 -4.48 -4.14
N ASP A 170 -7.27 -4.13 -3.07
CA ASP A 170 -7.88 -3.59 -1.86
C ASP A 170 -8.53 -2.24 -2.13
N LEU A 171 -7.85 -1.33 -2.83
CA LEU A 171 -8.43 -0.04 -3.23
C LEU A 171 -9.68 -0.20 -4.11
N ILE A 172 -9.75 -1.23 -4.95
CA ILE A 172 -10.93 -1.55 -5.77
C ILE A 172 -12.07 -2.15 -4.93
N ARG A 173 -11.75 -2.99 -3.93
CA ARG A 173 -12.75 -3.66 -3.07
C ARG A 173 -13.37 -2.75 -2.01
N PHE A 174 -12.57 -1.84 -1.45
CA PHE A 174 -13.04 -0.92 -0.41
C PHE A 174 -13.85 0.23 -1.02
N ARG A 175 -14.76 0.78 -0.24
CA ARG A 175 -15.72 1.79 -0.68
C ARG A 175 -15.59 3.07 0.12
N LEU A 176 -15.93 4.16 -0.53
CA LEU A 176 -16.26 5.42 0.13
C LEU A 176 -17.71 5.36 0.62
N THR A 177 -18.06 6.19 1.58
CA THR A 177 -19.44 6.37 2.03
C THR A 177 -20.41 6.77 0.91
N SER A 178 -19.89 7.30 -0.20
CA SER A 178 -20.65 7.55 -1.44
C SER A 178 -20.96 6.28 -2.24
N GLY A 179 -20.36 5.13 -1.90
CA GLY A 179 -20.46 3.86 -2.62
C GLY A 179 -19.44 3.68 -3.74
N GLN A 180 -18.69 4.72 -4.12
CA GLN A 180 -17.59 4.61 -5.09
C GLN A 180 -16.43 3.83 -4.49
N ASN A 181 -15.68 3.07 -5.31
CA ASN A 181 -14.47 2.41 -4.82
C ASN A 181 -13.34 3.43 -4.56
N VAL A 182 -12.45 3.08 -3.62
CA VAL A 182 -11.34 3.96 -3.24
C VAL A 182 -10.37 4.18 -4.41
N TYR A 183 -10.18 3.16 -5.26
CA TYR A 183 -9.29 3.22 -6.41
C TYR A 183 -9.64 4.34 -7.40
N ASN A 184 -10.93 4.60 -7.60
CA ASN A 184 -11.43 5.63 -8.50
C ASN A 184 -11.87 6.91 -7.79
N GLY A 185 -12.30 6.80 -6.54
CA GLY A 185 -12.86 7.92 -5.78
C GLY A 185 -11.84 8.73 -4.99
N LYS A 186 -10.58 8.28 -4.92
CA LYS A 186 -9.49 8.99 -4.24
C LYS A 186 -8.30 9.14 -5.17
N SER A 187 -7.62 10.28 -5.01
CA SER A 187 -6.29 10.47 -5.59
C SER A 187 -5.26 9.74 -4.74
N TRP A 188 -4.32 9.12 -5.40
CA TRP A 188 -3.17 8.49 -4.76
C TRP A 188 -1.95 8.67 -5.66
N PHE A 189 -0.77 8.33 -5.18
CA PHE A 189 0.46 8.61 -5.89
C PHE A 189 0.37 8.33 -7.40
N CYS A 190 0.66 9.34 -8.21
CA CYS A 190 0.58 9.31 -9.68
C CYS A 190 -0.80 9.04 -10.28
N LYS A 191 -1.90 9.14 -9.51
CA LYS A 191 -3.26 8.97 -10.04
C LYS A 191 -4.22 9.96 -9.42
N ASP A 192 -4.98 10.63 -10.25
CA ASP A 192 -6.09 11.49 -9.85
C ASP A 192 -7.37 10.68 -9.64
N ALA A 193 -8.23 11.15 -8.74
CA ALA A 193 -9.56 10.61 -8.60
C ALA A 193 -10.33 10.77 -9.92
N LYS A 194 -11.16 9.76 -10.25
CA LYS A 194 -12.02 9.85 -11.42
C LYS A 194 -13.21 10.74 -11.15
N THR A 195 -13.55 11.56 -12.15
CA THR A 195 -14.75 12.41 -12.11
C THR A 195 -16.02 11.62 -12.40
N ASP A 196 -15.93 10.55 -13.21
CA ASP A 196 -17.06 9.66 -13.51
C ASP A 196 -17.03 8.42 -12.61
N PRO A 197 -17.91 8.34 -11.58
CA PRO A 197 -17.94 7.20 -10.67
C PRO A 197 -18.51 5.92 -11.33
N THR A 198 -19.14 6.04 -12.51
CA THR A 198 -19.71 4.90 -13.22
C THR A 198 -18.70 4.18 -14.10
N ASP A 199 -17.62 4.86 -14.47
CA ASP A 199 -16.55 4.28 -15.26
C ASP A 199 -15.71 3.29 -14.43
N LYS A 200 -15.87 2.02 -14.71
CA LYS A 200 -15.18 0.90 -14.03
C LYS A 200 -14.18 0.18 -14.91
N HIS A 201 -13.91 0.67 -16.12
CA HIS A 201 -13.05 -0.08 -17.04
C HIS A 201 -11.66 -0.34 -16.47
N CYS A 202 -11.09 0.60 -15.67
CA CYS A 202 -9.80 0.41 -15.04
C CYS A 202 -9.81 -0.51 -13.80
N ASP A 203 -10.98 -0.98 -13.35
CA ASP A 203 -11.06 -1.94 -12.24
C ASP A 203 -10.54 -3.33 -12.65
N ILE A 204 -10.60 -3.64 -13.94
CA ILE A 204 -10.15 -4.89 -14.53
C ILE A 204 -9.09 -4.58 -15.61
N PHE A 205 -8.10 -5.44 -15.77
CA PHE A 205 -7.15 -5.29 -16.87
C PHE A 205 -7.76 -5.71 -18.22
N PRO A 206 -7.33 -5.09 -19.34
CA PRO A 206 -7.73 -5.57 -20.65
C PRO A 206 -7.14 -6.95 -20.95
N ILE A 207 -7.86 -7.75 -21.73
CA ILE A 207 -7.28 -8.96 -22.28
C ILE A 207 -6.27 -8.55 -23.35
N PRO A 208 -5.01 -9.03 -23.29
CA PRO A 208 -4.00 -8.66 -24.26
C PRO A 208 -4.44 -8.95 -25.70
N LYS A 209 -4.17 -8.01 -26.62
CA LYS A 209 -4.58 -8.14 -28.02
C LYS A 209 -4.10 -9.44 -28.65
N SER A 210 -2.87 -9.86 -28.36
CA SER A 210 -2.30 -11.13 -28.87
C SER A 210 -3.10 -12.36 -28.46
N ILE A 211 -3.77 -12.32 -27.30
CA ILE A 211 -4.64 -13.41 -26.85
C ILE A 211 -5.99 -13.33 -27.55
N MET A 212 -6.52 -12.12 -27.72
CA MET A 212 -7.77 -11.89 -28.45
C MET A 212 -7.67 -12.33 -29.91
N ASP A 213 -6.56 -11.99 -30.58
CA ASP A 213 -6.32 -12.35 -31.98
C ASP A 213 -6.19 -13.86 -32.19
N GLY A 214 -5.77 -14.59 -31.14
CA GLY A 214 -5.65 -16.05 -31.16
C GLY A 214 -6.93 -16.83 -30.83
N ASN A 215 -7.96 -16.16 -30.32
CA ASN A 215 -9.19 -16.82 -29.90
C ASN A 215 -10.43 -15.94 -30.13
N ILE A 216 -11.12 -16.22 -31.22
CA ILE A 216 -12.31 -15.48 -31.66
C ILE A 216 -13.50 -15.55 -30.69
N ASN A 217 -13.48 -16.46 -29.72
CA ASN A 217 -14.56 -16.59 -28.73
C ASN A 217 -14.35 -15.69 -27.52
N LEU A 218 -13.21 -15.01 -27.43
CA LEU A 218 -12.97 -14.06 -26.34
C LEU A 218 -13.66 -12.72 -26.64
N VAL A 219 -14.28 -12.19 -25.61
CA VAL A 219 -14.86 -10.84 -25.62
C VAL A 219 -14.03 -9.97 -24.69
N GLN A 220 -13.61 -8.80 -25.16
CA GLN A 220 -12.84 -7.86 -24.37
C GLN A 220 -13.64 -7.35 -23.17
N ASN A 221 -12.95 -7.05 -22.07
CA ASN A 221 -13.54 -6.40 -20.92
C ASN A 221 -14.14 -5.05 -21.32
N PRO A 222 -15.29 -4.65 -20.71
CA PRO A 222 -15.95 -3.40 -21.05
C PRO A 222 -15.03 -2.19 -20.90
N GLY A 223 -15.02 -1.30 -21.89
CA GLY A 223 -14.26 -0.06 -21.88
C GLY A 223 -12.89 -0.11 -22.59
N TYR A 224 -12.54 -1.27 -23.18
CA TYR A 224 -11.30 -1.44 -23.97
C TYR A 224 -11.59 -1.82 -25.43
#